data_ff637c2456f6c3cc4ef2a4387ecc81b6
#
_entry.id   ff637c2456f6c3cc4ef2a4387ecc81b6
#
_cell.length_a   1.000
_cell.length_b   1.000
_cell.length_c   1.000
_cell.angle_alpha   90.00
_cell.angle_beta   90.00
_cell.angle_gamma   90.00
#
_symmetry.space_group_name_H-M   'P 1'
#
loop_
_entity.id
_entity.type
_entity.pdbx_description
1 polymer ?
#
loop_
_entity_poly.entity_id
_entity_poly.type
_entity_poly.pdbx_seq_one_letter_code
_entity_poly.pdbx_strand_id
1 'polypeptide(L)'
;KCPLIDIKLEDITKKFSKLEANILGVIRNEKFTFLKKKDVMKKHDKAYVIINSSQMQLTLDAFGHNEKISNKFLIIGGGNIGFNLAKNLENTMDAARIKIVEKNKERAEHIANNLNNSLVINGNGLDEDVLKEANIEDAETVLALTNDDEDNLMVSVLVEKFSKDKRTMALINKPNYSLLQNSLKIDDLIDPRMNTVSSILKHVHKGTIE
;
A
#
# COMPACT_ATOMS: atom_id res chain seq x y z
N LYS A 1 -14.55 4.40 -11.53
CA LYS A 1 -15.40 5.63 -11.37
C LYS A 1 -16.20 5.47 -10.08
N CYS A 2 -16.06 6.37 -9.10
CA CYS A 2 -16.76 6.26 -7.82
C CYS A 2 -18.29 6.30 -8.00
N PRO A 3 -19.04 5.27 -7.60
CA PRO A 3 -20.50 5.21 -7.75
C PRO A 3 -21.26 6.21 -6.88
N LEU A 4 -20.60 6.83 -5.88
CA LEU A 4 -21.20 7.73 -4.91
C LEU A 4 -21.11 9.23 -5.30
N ILE A 5 -20.48 9.54 -6.46
CA ILE A 5 -20.40 10.92 -6.95
C ILE A 5 -21.81 11.41 -7.30
N ASP A 6 -22.10 12.66 -6.93
CA ASP A 6 -23.36 13.38 -7.18
C ASP A 6 -24.61 12.74 -6.55
N ILE A 7 -24.43 11.81 -5.61
CA ILE A 7 -25.51 11.25 -4.80
C ILE A 7 -25.56 11.99 -3.47
N LYS A 8 -26.76 12.38 -3.01
CA LYS A 8 -26.94 12.97 -1.67
C LYS A 8 -26.56 11.95 -0.58
N LEU A 9 -25.90 12.43 0.48
CA LEU A 9 -25.51 11.51 1.57
C LEU A 9 -26.68 10.73 2.15
N GLU A 10 -27.86 11.34 2.27
CA GLU A 10 -29.07 10.67 2.77
C GLU A 10 -29.59 9.53 1.86
N ASP A 11 -29.20 9.53 0.59
CA ASP A 11 -29.62 8.50 -0.37
C ASP A 11 -28.56 7.38 -0.52
N ILE A 12 -27.33 7.58 0.00
CA ILE A 12 -26.28 6.55 -0.01
C ILE A 12 -26.72 5.34 0.80
N THR A 13 -27.28 5.53 1.99
CA THR A 13 -27.77 4.46 2.84
C THR A 13 -28.91 3.66 2.22
N LYS A 14 -29.73 4.29 1.38
CA LYS A 14 -30.78 3.60 0.61
C LYS A 14 -30.20 2.73 -0.48
N LYS A 15 -29.17 3.25 -1.18
CA LYS A 15 -28.51 2.55 -2.29
C LYS A 15 -27.59 1.41 -1.81
N PHE A 16 -26.97 1.60 -0.65
CA PHE A 16 -26.04 0.64 -0.02
C PHE A 16 -26.54 0.31 1.38
N SER A 17 -27.65 -0.40 1.49
CA SER A 17 -28.36 -0.68 2.75
C SER A 17 -27.54 -1.43 3.81
N LYS A 18 -26.48 -2.12 3.41
CA LYS A 18 -25.56 -2.85 4.30
C LYS A 18 -24.32 -2.05 4.70
N LEU A 19 -24.17 -0.84 4.16
CA LEU A 19 -22.99 0.00 4.40
C LEU A 19 -23.15 0.77 5.71
N GLU A 20 -22.41 0.39 6.73
CA GLU A 20 -22.31 1.10 8.00
C GLU A 20 -21.10 2.03 7.98
N ALA A 21 -21.21 3.09 7.19
CA ALA A 21 -20.13 4.07 7.02
C ALA A 21 -20.64 5.48 7.34
N ASN A 22 -19.84 6.21 8.09
CA ASN A 22 -20.11 7.62 8.43
C ASN A 22 -19.17 8.53 7.63
N ILE A 23 -19.70 9.22 6.62
CA ILE A 23 -18.94 10.17 5.81
C ILE A 23 -18.91 11.49 6.56
N LEU A 24 -17.77 11.86 7.11
CA LEU A 24 -17.59 13.10 7.89
C LEU A 24 -17.54 14.32 6.99
N GLY A 25 -16.83 14.23 5.89
CA GLY A 25 -16.58 15.36 5.02
C GLY A 25 -15.61 15.00 3.89
N VAL A 26 -15.24 16.01 3.14
CA VAL A 26 -14.32 15.88 2.01
C VAL A 26 -13.26 16.96 2.04
N ILE A 27 -12.07 16.67 1.52
CA ILE A 27 -11.14 17.70 1.08
C ILE A 27 -11.43 17.99 -0.39
N ARG A 28 -11.77 19.23 -0.66
CA ARG A 28 -12.03 19.80 -1.99
C ARG A 28 -11.21 21.07 -2.13
N ASN A 29 -10.39 21.18 -3.18
CA ASN A 29 -9.48 22.32 -3.39
C ASN A 29 -8.65 22.64 -2.13
N GLU A 30 -8.02 21.61 -1.56
CA GLU A 30 -7.17 21.68 -0.36
C GLU A 30 -7.88 22.15 0.92
N LYS A 31 -9.20 22.34 0.89
CA LYS A 31 -9.99 22.75 2.04
C LYS A 31 -10.91 21.61 2.49
N PHE A 32 -10.85 21.31 3.79
CA PHE A 32 -11.78 20.37 4.41
C PHE A 32 -13.16 20.99 4.56
N THR A 33 -14.21 20.25 4.16
CA THR A 33 -15.61 20.66 4.27
C THR A 33 -16.42 19.51 4.88
N PHE A 34 -17.10 19.79 5.99
CA PHE A 34 -18.07 18.84 6.55
C PHE A 34 -19.27 18.73 5.62
N LEU A 35 -19.68 17.50 5.34
CA LEU A 35 -20.86 17.24 4.51
C LEU A 35 -22.12 17.05 5.38
N LYS A 36 -23.22 17.66 4.95
CA LYS A 36 -24.55 17.49 5.52
C LYS A 36 -25.36 16.48 4.70
N LYS A 37 -26.48 15.98 5.24
CA LYS A 37 -27.33 14.97 4.61
C LYS A 37 -27.72 15.23 3.15
N LYS A 38 -27.91 16.51 2.78
CA LYS A 38 -28.30 16.93 1.43
C LYS A 38 -27.14 17.25 0.51
N ASP A 39 -25.90 17.25 1.04
CA ASP A 39 -24.70 17.52 0.25
C ASP A 39 -24.31 16.31 -0.57
N VAL A 40 -23.50 16.56 -1.61
CA VAL A 40 -23.01 15.55 -2.54
C VAL A 40 -21.48 15.57 -2.59
N MET A 41 -20.89 14.40 -2.77
CA MET A 41 -19.48 14.28 -3.12
C MET A 41 -19.28 14.53 -4.62
N LYS A 42 -18.19 15.19 -4.97
CA LYS A 42 -17.83 15.52 -6.36
C LYS A 42 -16.59 14.75 -6.79
N LYS A 43 -16.37 14.72 -8.10
CA LYS A 43 -15.14 14.15 -8.67
C LYS A 43 -13.91 14.87 -8.09
N HIS A 44 -12.86 14.12 -7.75
CA HIS A 44 -11.61 14.57 -7.11
C HIS A 44 -11.72 14.98 -5.63
N ASP A 45 -12.88 14.83 -4.98
CA ASP A 45 -12.95 14.95 -3.53
C ASP A 45 -12.19 13.80 -2.86
N LYS A 46 -11.43 14.11 -1.80
CA LYS A 46 -10.88 13.09 -0.88
C LYS A 46 -11.85 12.94 0.30
N ALA A 47 -12.60 11.85 0.34
CA ALA A 47 -13.60 11.60 1.39
C ALA A 47 -12.96 11.08 2.68
N TYR A 48 -13.42 11.61 3.82
CA TYR A 48 -13.10 11.11 5.15
C TYR A 48 -14.28 10.31 5.68
N VAL A 49 -14.03 9.03 5.94
CA VAL A 49 -15.07 8.07 6.32
C VAL A 49 -14.66 7.35 7.60
N ILE A 50 -15.59 7.25 8.55
CA ILE A 50 -15.44 6.41 9.74
C ILE A 50 -16.23 5.13 9.50
N ILE A 51 -15.57 3.99 9.66
CA ILE A 51 -16.17 2.66 9.49
C ILE A 51 -15.70 1.70 10.58
N ASN A 52 -16.44 0.65 10.78
CA ASN A 52 -15.91 -0.53 11.46
C ASN A 52 -14.95 -1.27 10.52
N SER A 53 -13.87 -1.85 11.04
CA SER A 53 -12.88 -2.59 10.25
C SER A 53 -13.50 -3.75 9.44
N SER A 54 -14.55 -4.37 9.95
CA SER A 54 -15.31 -5.41 9.24
C SER A 54 -16.04 -4.90 7.99
N GLN A 55 -16.27 -3.59 7.87
CA GLN A 55 -16.95 -2.94 6.75
C GLN A 55 -15.99 -2.39 5.70
N MET A 56 -14.67 -2.58 5.87
CA MET A 56 -13.65 -1.99 5.00
C MET A 56 -13.88 -2.35 3.54
N GLN A 57 -13.99 -3.64 3.22
CA GLN A 57 -14.16 -4.09 1.83
C GLN A 57 -15.45 -3.57 1.21
N LEU A 58 -16.56 -3.67 1.95
CA LEU A 58 -17.87 -3.17 1.49
C LEU A 58 -17.84 -1.66 1.23
N THR A 59 -17.10 -0.92 2.06
CA THR A 59 -16.92 0.53 1.89
C THR A 59 -16.08 0.84 0.64
N LEU A 60 -14.97 0.15 0.44
CA LEU A 60 -14.13 0.31 -0.73
C LEU A 60 -14.93 0.02 -2.01
N ASP A 61 -15.71 -1.07 -2.04
CA ASP A 61 -16.57 -1.43 -3.16
C ASP A 61 -17.63 -0.35 -3.44
N ALA A 62 -18.25 0.20 -2.40
CA ALA A 62 -19.23 1.29 -2.53
C ALA A 62 -18.62 2.57 -3.11
N PHE A 63 -17.36 2.86 -2.77
CA PHE A 63 -16.60 3.98 -3.35
C PHE A 63 -16.03 3.67 -4.74
N GLY A 64 -16.20 2.44 -5.24
CA GLY A 64 -15.73 2.00 -6.55
C GLY A 64 -14.25 1.61 -6.57
N HIS A 65 -13.68 1.36 -5.41
CA HIS A 65 -12.35 0.78 -5.24
C HIS A 65 -12.47 -0.76 -5.20
N ASN A 66 -12.75 -1.35 -6.36
CA ASN A 66 -12.78 -2.81 -6.53
C ASN A 66 -11.38 -3.34 -6.86
N GLU A 67 -10.36 -2.81 -6.20
CA GLU A 67 -9.01 -3.31 -6.38
C GLU A 67 -8.96 -4.73 -5.81
N LYS A 68 -8.57 -5.68 -6.65
CA LYS A 68 -8.30 -7.03 -6.18
C LYS A 68 -7.17 -6.96 -5.15
N ILE A 69 -7.34 -7.65 -4.05
CA ILE A 69 -6.25 -7.83 -3.09
C ILE A 69 -5.10 -8.51 -3.85
N SER A 70 -3.94 -7.88 -3.87
CA SER A 70 -2.75 -8.45 -4.50
C SER A 70 -2.38 -9.75 -3.81
N ASN A 71 -2.13 -10.77 -4.60
CA ASN A 71 -1.63 -12.06 -4.11
C ASN A 71 -0.20 -12.35 -4.60
N LYS A 72 0.33 -11.57 -5.53
CA LYS A 72 1.65 -11.75 -6.11
C LYS A 72 2.54 -10.57 -5.75
N PHE A 73 3.47 -10.81 -4.87
CA PHE A 73 4.36 -9.81 -4.31
C PHE A 73 5.80 -10.03 -4.78
N LEU A 74 6.44 -8.97 -5.25
CA LEU A 74 7.89 -8.92 -5.45
C LEU A 74 8.49 -7.93 -4.46
N ILE A 75 9.32 -8.41 -3.55
CA ILE A 75 10.01 -7.62 -2.54
C ILE A 75 11.46 -7.47 -2.97
N ILE A 76 11.92 -6.25 -3.14
CA ILE A 76 13.32 -5.91 -3.40
C ILE A 76 13.95 -5.44 -2.08
N GLY A 77 14.87 -6.24 -1.56
CA GLY A 77 15.50 -6.04 -0.26
C GLY A 77 14.96 -6.99 0.81
N GLY A 78 15.78 -7.98 1.17
CA GLY A 78 15.50 -8.98 2.21
C GLY A 78 15.99 -8.57 3.60
N GLY A 79 16.13 -7.27 3.88
CA GLY A 79 16.46 -6.73 5.20
C GLY A 79 15.39 -7.10 6.23
N ASN A 80 15.48 -6.48 7.41
CA ASN A 80 14.52 -6.79 8.49
C ASN A 80 13.07 -6.50 8.11
N ILE A 81 12.82 -5.41 7.37
CA ILE A 81 11.46 -5.05 6.95
C ILE A 81 10.94 -6.03 5.92
N GLY A 82 11.70 -6.29 4.83
CA GLY A 82 11.29 -7.18 3.77
C GLY A 82 11.08 -8.62 4.24
N PHE A 83 11.99 -9.14 5.06
CA PHE A 83 11.88 -10.48 5.65
C PHE A 83 10.64 -10.61 6.55
N ASN A 84 10.44 -9.68 7.49
CA ASN A 84 9.29 -9.76 8.40
C ASN A 84 7.95 -9.54 7.66
N LEU A 85 7.94 -8.70 6.62
CA LEU A 85 6.77 -8.55 5.76
C LEU A 85 6.44 -9.86 5.05
N ALA A 86 7.42 -10.50 4.42
CA ALA A 86 7.22 -11.77 3.73
C ALA A 86 6.69 -12.84 4.70
N LYS A 87 7.30 -12.97 5.87
CA LYS A 87 6.87 -13.90 6.92
C LYS A 87 5.43 -13.64 7.40
N ASN A 88 5.05 -12.36 7.54
CA ASN A 88 3.69 -12.00 7.92
C ASN A 88 2.69 -12.35 6.81
N LEU A 89 3.02 -12.03 5.55
CA LEU A 89 2.18 -12.36 4.40
C LEU A 89 1.97 -13.88 4.25
N GLU A 90 3.02 -14.70 4.43
CA GLU A 90 2.90 -16.17 4.44
C GLU A 90 1.92 -16.67 5.51
N ASN A 91 1.92 -16.02 6.69
CA ASN A 91 1.08 -16.45 7.81
C ASN A 91 -0.37 -15.95 7.74
N THR A 92 -0.62 -14.87 7.00
CA THR A 92 -1.94 -14.21 6.99
C THR A 92 -2.68 -14.35 5.67
N MET A 93 -2.00 -14.78 4.61
CA MET A 93 -2.56 -14.85 3.26
C MET A 93 -2.19 -16.19 2.60
N ASP A 94 -3.03 -17.19 2.70
CA ASP A 94 -2.78 -18.55 2.13
C ASP A 94 -2.50 -18.54 0.61
N ALA A 95 -3.07 -17.56 -0.11
CA ALA A 95 -2.88 -17.43 -1.55
C ALA A 95 -1.67 -16.56 -1.95
N ALA A 96 -0.91 -16.01 -0.99
CA ALA A 96 0.21 -15.14 -1.29
C ALA A 96 1.34 -15.88 -2.00
N ARG A 97 1.81 -15.32 -3.11
CA ARG A 97 3.00 -15.75 -3.84
C ARG A 97 4.04 -14.66 -3.70
N ILE A 98 5.09 -14.95 -2.94
CA ILE A 98 6.08 -13.96 -2.55
C ILE A 98 7.41 -14.32 -3.19
N LYS A 99 8.01 -13.34 -3.85
CA LYS A 99 9.39 -13.42 -4.32
C LYS A 99 10.19 -12.30 -3.66
N ILE A 100 11.43 -12.60 -3.28
CA ILE A 100 12.35 -11.68 -2.64
C ILE A 100 13.64 -11.64 -3.44
N VAL A 101 14.06 -10.45 -3.84
CA VAL A 101 15.39 -10.22 -4.40
C VAL A 101 16.28 -9.63 -3.32
N GLU A 102 17.39 -10.31 -3.02
CA GLU A 102 18.36 -9.88 -2.01
C GLU A 102 19.77 -9.92 -2.57
N LYS A 103 20.48 -8.82 -2.47
CA LYS A 103 21.83 -8.64 -3.03
C LYS A 103 22.90 -9.42 -2.26
N ASN A 104 22.78 -9.47 -0.93
CA ASN A 104 23.73 -10.18 -0.08
C ASN A 104 23.41 -11.67 -0.08
N LYS A 105 24.38 -12.50 -0.51
CA LYS A 105 24.21 -13.96 -0.66
C LYS A 105 23.89 -14.64 0.67
N GLU A 106 24.64 -14.34 1.74
CA GLU A 106 24.44 -14.95 3.06
C GLU A 106 23.05 -14.59 3.60
N ARG A 107 22.62 -13.35 3.38
CA ARG A 107 21.28 -12.91 3.77
C ARG A 107 20.18 -13.60 2.95
N ALA A 108 20.37 -13.76 1.64
CA ALA A 108 19.43 -14.49 0.78
C ALA A 108 19.28 -15.94 1.22
N GLU A 109 20.40 -16.64 1.52
CA GLU A 109 20.39 -18.00 2.06
C GLU A 109 19.68 -18.07 3.42
N HIS A 110 19.95 -17.10 4.32
CA HIS A 110 19.25 -17.02 5.61
C HIS A 110 17.74 -16.87 5.43
N ILE A 111 17.29 -16.00 4.54
CA ILE A 111 15.86 -15.76 4.27
C ILE A 111 15.23 -17.04 3.70
N ALA A 112 15.86 -17.67 2.70
CA ALA A 112 15.36 -18.88 2.07
C ALA A 112 15.19 -20.04 3.09
N ASN A 113 16.08 -20.14 4.08
CA ASN A 113 16.00 -21.15 5.12
C ASN A 113 14.95 -20.87 6.21
N ASN A 114 14.42 -19.63 6.29
CA ASN A 114 13.51 -19.20 7.35
C ASN A 114 12.11 -18.78 6.86
N LEU A 115 11.84 -18.91 5.55
CA LEU A 115 10.53 -18.77 4.94
C LEU A 115 10.08 -20.10 4.34
N ASN A 116 8.78 -20.35 4.31
CA ASN A 116 8.25 -21.64 3.90
C ASN A 116 7.82 -21.67 2.42
N ASN A 117 7.21 -20.59 1.94
CA ASN A 117 6.55 -20.54 0.64
C ASN A 117 7.09 -19.41 -0.27
N SER A 118 8.05 -18.61 0.21
CA SER A 118 8.64 -17.52 -0.56
C SER A 118 9.83 -17.99 -1.39
N LEU A 119 9.94 -17.50 -2.62
CA LEU A 119 11.09 -17.74 -3.47
C LEU A 119 12.11 -16.61 -3.27
N VAL A 120 13.36 -16.96 -2.97
CA VAL A 120 14.44 -15.98 -2.79
C VAL A 120 15.41 -16.06 -3.95
N ILE A 121 15.71 -14.91 -4.53
CA ILE A 121 16.62 -14.74 -5.66
C ILE A 121 17.79 -13.89 -5.16
N ASN A 122 19.01 -14.42 -5.30
CA ASN A 122 20.20 -13.64 -4.96
C ASN A 122 20.64 -12.79 -6.14
N GLY A 123 20.51 -11.49 -6.03
CA GLY A 123 20.86 -10.55 -7.09
C GLY A 123 20.60 -9.09 -6.73
N ASN A 124 21.04 -8.21 -7.61
CA ASN A 124 20.80 -6.78 -7.48
C ASN A 124 19.42 -6.42 -8.06
N GLY A 125 18.54 -5.83 -7.25
CA GLY A 125 17.20 -5.40 -7.67
C GLY A 125 17.17 -4.26 -8.70
N LEU A 126 18.31 -3.67 -9.05
CA LEU A 126 18.43 -2.71 -10.14
C LEU A 126 18.83 -3.38 -11.47
N ASP A 127 19.15 -4.67 -11.45
CA ASP A 127 19.51 -5.42 -12.64
C ASP A 127 18.24 -5.96 -13.33
N GLU A 128 18.07 -5.60 -14.60
CA GLU A 128 16.88 -6.01 -15.38
C GLU A 128 16.80 -7.53 -15.55
N ASP A 129 17.92 -8.23 -15.65
CA ASP A 129 17.92 -9.68 -15.82
C ASP A 129 17.51 -10.38 -14.52
N VAL A 130 17.92 -9.86 -13.36
CA VAL A 130 17.47 -10.33 -12.05
C VAL A 130 15.97 -10.06 -11.87
N LEU A 131 15.46 -8.91 -12.29
CA LEU A 131 14.03 -8.60 -12.23
C LEU A 131 13.21 -9.50 -13.15
N LYS A 132 13.73 -9.86 -14.33
CA LYS A 132 13.10 -10.83 -15.24
C LYS A 132 13.12 -12.26 -14.64
N GLU A 133 14.24 -12.69 -14.04
CA GLU A 133 14.33 -13.95 -13.32
C GLU A 133 13.30 -14.01 -12.19
N ALA A 134 13.12 -12.89 -11.47
CA ALA A 134 12.08 -12.76 -10.47
C ALA A 134 10.66 -12.74 -11.09
N ASN A 135 10.55 -12.76 -12.42
CA ASN A 135 9.29 -12.66 -13.15
C ASN A 135 8.48 -11.42 -12.71
N ILE A 136 9.13 -10.26 -12.78
CA ILE A 136 8.51 -8.99 -12.42
C ILE A 136 7.19 -8.74 -13.16
N GLU A 137 7.06 -9.25 -14.37
CA GLU A 137 5.85 -9.10 -15.19
C GLU A 137 4.61 -9.74 -14.56
N ASP A 138 4.78 -10.80 -13.76
CA ASP A 138 3.68 -11.49 -13.07
C ASP A 138 3.36 -10.88 -11.70
N ALA A 139 4.22 -10.02 -11.15
CA ALA A 139 3.96 -9.36 -9.88
C ALA A 139 2.78 -8.37 -10.00
N GLU A 140 1.91 -8.36 -8.99
CA GLU A 140 0.80 -7.40 -8.86
C GLU A 140 1.23 -6.20 -8.01
N THR A 141 2.07 -6.44 -7.01
CA THR A 141 2.66 -5.40 -6.15
C THR A 141 4.16 -5.59 -6.06
N VAL A 142 4.91 -4.52 -6.26
CA VAL A 142 6.36 -4.48 -6.08
C VAL A 142 6.70 -3.55 -4.92
N LEU A 143 7.48 -4.06 -3.97
CA LEU A 143 7.88 -3.36 -2.76
C LEU A 143 9.40 -3.20 -2.75
N ALA A 144 9.88 -1.96 -2.87
CA ALA A 144 11.29 -1.61 -2.76
C ALA A 144 11.60 -1.27 -1.29
N LEU A 145 12.23 -2.22 -0.58
CA LEU A 145 12.44 -2.19 0.86
C LEU A 145 13.92 -2.35 1.24
N THR A 146 14.82 -1.87 0.40
CA THR A 146 16.24 -1.85 0.71
C THR A 146 16.55 -0.77 1.78
N ASN A 147 17.77 -0.71 2.24
CA ASN A 147 18.24 0.34 3.15
C ASN A 147 18.69 1.62 2.42
N ASP A 148 18.64 1.64 1.10
CA ASP A 148 19.01 2.76 0.26
C ASP A 148 17.79 3.37 -0.41
N ASP A 149 17.52 4.65 -0.11
CA ASP A 149 16.34 5.35 -0.61
C ASP A 149 16.41 5.58 -2.13
N GLU A 150 17.60 5.83 -2.65
CA GLU A 150 17.85 6.04 -4.07
C GLU A 150 17.60 4.76 -4.87
N ASP A 151 18.09 3.62 -4.36
CA ASP A 151 17.81 2.30 -4.93
C ASP A 151 16.31 2.01 -4.93
N ASN A 152 15.61 2.32 -3.82
CA ASN A 152 14.16 2.10 -3.71
C ASN A 152 13.36 2.94 -4.72
N LEU A 153 13.74 4.21 -4.91
CA LEU A 153 13.13 5.06 -5.93
C LEU A 153 13.43 4.54 -7.34
N MET A 154 14.69 4.13 -7.61
CA MET A 154 15.09 3.65 -8.93
C MET A 154 14.39 2.33 -9.29
N VAL A 155 14.25 1.40 -8.34
CA VAL A 155 13.45 0.18 -8.54
C VAL A 155 12.03 0.53 -8.97
N SER A 156 11.40 1.49 -8.30
CA SER A 156 10.02 1.91 -8.61
C SER A 156 9.90 2.46 -10.04
N VAL A 157 10.89 3.21 -10.50
CA VAL A 157 10.96 3.71 -11.89
C VAL A 157 11.15 2.55 -12.89
N LEU A 158 12.01 1.59 -12.56
CA LEU A 158 12.22 0.41 -13.41
C LEU A 158 10.96 -0.44 -13.54
N VAL A 159 10.19 -0.58 -12.46
CA VAL A 159 8.92 -1.33 -12.47
C VAL A 159 7.95 -0.76 -13.51
N GLU A 160 7.84 0.56 -13.62
CA GLU A 160 6.94 1.20 -14.60
C GLU A 160 7.31 0.83 -16.06
N LYS A 161 8.61 0.58 -16.33
CA LYS A 161 9.08 0.12 -17.64
C LYS A 161 8.52 -1.25 -18.02
N PHE A 162 8.35 -2.15 -17.03
CA PHE A 162 7.84 -3.52 -17.26
C PHE A 162 6.32 -3.58 -17.33
N SER A 163 5.61 -2.76 -16.56
CA SER A 163 4.13 -2.70 -16.59
C SER A 163 3.62 -1.44 -15.89
N LYS A 164 2.59 -0.82 -16.50
CA LYS A 164 1.92 0.37 -15.96
C LYS A 164 0.85 0.05 -14.91
N ASP A 165 0.45 -1.21 -14.81
CA ASP A 165 -0.70 -1.62 -13.97
C ASP A 165 -0.27 -2.23 -12.63
N LYS A 166 1.03 -2.15 -12.30
CA LYS A 166 1.58 -2.68 -11.04
C LYS A 166 1.56 -1.61 -9.97
N ARG A 167 1.13 -2.01 -8.78
CA ARG A 167 1.26 -1.16 -7.60
C ARG A 167 2.72 -1.15 -7.15
N THR A 168 3.27 0.03 -6.95
CA THR A 168 4.64 0.23 -6.48
C THR A 168 4.65 0.90 -5.12
N MET A 169 5.43 0.35 -4.21
CA MET A 169 5.62 0.91 -2.87
C MET A 169 7.12 1.00 -2.57
N ALA A 170 7.58 2.15 -2.11
CA ALA A 170 8.99 2.37 -1.79
C ALA A 170 9.17 2.84 -0.34
N LEU A 171 10.15 2.24 0.34
CA LEU A 171 10.59 2.68 1.64
C LEU A 171 11.50 3.90 1.48
N ILE A 172 11.20 4.99 2.18
CA ILE A 172 11.96 6.24 2.11
C ILE A 172 12.23 6.76 3.52
N ASN A 173 13.49 6.97 3.82
CA ASN A 173 13.93 7.54 5.08
C ASN A 173 14.17 9.05 5.01
N LYS A 174 14.42 9.60 3.82
CA LYS A 174 14.68 11.03 3.60
C LYS A 174 13.38 11.77 3.27
N PRO A 175 12.85 12.65 4.14
CA PRO A 175 11.54 13.31 3.95
C PRO A 175 11.42 14.08 2.63
N ASN A 176 12.52 14.65 2.14
CA ASN A 176 12.53 15.44 0.92
C ASN A 176 12.18 14.64 -0.34
N TYR A 177 12.35 13.32 -0.30
CA TYR A 177 12.03 12.45 -1.44
C TYR A 177 10.53 12.24 -1.64
N SER A 178 9.70 12.57 -0.64
CA SER A 178 8.23 12.57 -0.79
C SER A 178 7.75 13.49 -1.92
N LEU A 179 8.51 14.54 -2.23
CA LEU A 179 8.21 15.45 -3.35
C LEU A 179 8.32 14.77 -4.72
N LEU A 180 9.10 13.69 -4.82
CA LEU A 180 9.32 12.94 -6.06
C LEU A 180 8.22 11.92 -6.35
N GLN A 181 7.37 11.58 -5.39
CA GLN A 181 6.35 10.55 -5.51
C GLN A 181 5.52 10.68 -6.79
N ASN A 182 4.92 11.85 -6.98
CA ASN A 182 4.05 12.09 -8.13
C ASN A 182 4.82 12.10 -9.46
N SER A 183 6.04 12.65 -9.45
CA SER A 183 6.88 12.75 -10.66
C SER A 183 7.40 11.38 -11.11
N LEU A 184 7.67 10.49 -10.16
CA LEU A 184 8.14 9.13 -10.41
C LEU A 184 7.01 8.10 -10.47
N LYS A 185 5.74 8.54 -10.32
CA LYS A 185 4.54 7.70 -10.36
C LYS A 185 4.57 6.53 -9.38
N ILE A 186 5.12 6.75 -8.20
CA ILE A 186 5.15 5.75 -7.13
C ILE A 186 3.82 5.83 -6.40
N ASP A 187 3.11 4.71 -6.26
CA ASP A 187 1.78 4.69 -5.65
C ASP A 187 1.84 5.05 -4.17
N ASP A 188 2.75 4.42 -3.43
CA ASP A 188 2.91 4.67 -2.00
C ASP A 188 4.39 4.84 -1.60
N LEU A 189 4.69 5.93 -0.91
CA LEU A 189 5.95 6.10 -0.18
C LEU A 189 5.74 5.78 1.30
N ILE A 190 6.58 4.92 1.85
CA ILE A 190 6.51 4.46 3.23
C ILE A 190 7.64 5.09 4.01
N ASP A 191 7.32 5.99 4.95
CA ASP A 191 8.27 6.50 5.94
C ASP A 191 8.17 5.67 7.23
N PRO A 192 9.15 4.80 7.53
CA PRO A 192 9.11 3.92 8.69
C PRO A 192 9.15 4.70 10.02
N ARG A 193 9.77 5.88 10.04
CA ARG A 193 9.86 6.74 11.23
C ARG A 193 8.50 7.32 11.57
N MET A 194 7.77 7.85 10.58
CA MET A 194 6.42 8.38 10.79
C MET A 194 5.44 7.29 11.22
N ASN A 195 5.57 6.09 10.65
CA ASN A 195 4.77 4.94 11.08
C ASN A 195 5.08 4.55 12.53
N THR A 196 6.37 4.55 12.93
CA THR A 196 6.78 4.27 14.30
C THR A 196 6.26 5.33 15.26
N VAL A 197 6.43 6.63 14.95
CA VAL A 197 5.90 7.74 15.76
C VAL A 197 4.39 7.61 15.92
N SER A 198 3.66 7.38 14.83
CA SER A 198 2.20 7.19 14.87
C SER A 198 1.79 6.00 15.74
N SER A 199 2.54 4.90 15.67
CA SER A 199 2.30 3.72 16.50
C SER A 199 2.55 4.02 17.99
N ILE A 200 3.64 4.70 18.33
CA ILE A 200 3.96 5.10 19.71
C ILE A 200 2.87 6.04 20.23
N LEU A 201 2.48 7.05 19.48
CA LEU A 201 1.43 7.99 19.87
C LEU A 201 0.09 7.30 20.15
N LYS A 202 -0.29 6.29 19.35
CA LYS A 202 -1.49 5.47 19.63
C LYS A 202 -1.44 4.76 20.98
N HIS A 203 -0.26 4.39 21.46
CA HIS A 203 -0.09 3.77 22.80
C HIS A 203 -0.05 4.81 23.91
N VAL A 204 0.55 5.97 23.67
CA VAL A 204 0.60 7.07 24.64
C VAL A 204 -0.79 7.69 24.86
N HIS A 205 -1.58 7.82 23.78
CA HIS A 205 -2.93 8.39 23.82
C HIS A 205 -4.05 7.39 24.18
N LYS A 206 -3.72 6.16 24.58
CA LYS A 206 -4.69 5.26 25.23
C LYS A 206 -5.00 5.72 26.65
N GLY A 207 -5.56 6.93 26.77
CA GLY A 207 -6.34 7.31 27.94
C GLY A 207 -7.68 6.60 27.85
N THR A 208 -8.08 5.90 28.91
CA THR A 208 -9.43 5.38 29.09
C THR A 208 -10.39 6.57 28.98
N ILE A 209 -11.22 6.60 27.96
CA ILE A 209 -12.39 7.47 27.94
C ILE A 209 -13.43 6.69 28.74
N GLU A 210 -13.66 7.12 29.98
CA GLU A 210 -14.83 6.71 30.76
C GLU A 210 -16.10 7.33 30.20
#